data_2c73711df67b9520dfa9c49c2b49c56c
#
_entry.id   2c73711df67b9520dfa9c49c2b49c56c
#
_cell.length_a   1.000
_cell.length_b   1.000
_cell.length_c   1.000
_cell.angle_alpha   90.00
_cell.angle_beta   90.00
_cell.angle_gamma   90.00
#
_symmetry.space_group_name_H-M   'P 1'
#
loop_
_entity.id
_entity.type
_entity.pdbx_description
1 polymer ?
#
loop_
_entity_poly.entity_id
_entity_poly.type
_entity_poly.pdbx_seq_one_letter_code
_entity_poly.pdbx_strand_id
1 'polypeptide(L)' 'EDFENELRKANDLNGQLSHLKREELQRIQTQSGSIKVSMVYLTMIQEAQNVVTYTINLMKVSRKFQLTDGE' A
#
# COMPACT_ATOMS: atom_id res chain seq x y z
N GLU A 1 -20.51 -7.41 -0.57
CA GLU A 1 -19.73 -7.84 0.57
C GLU A 1 -18.34 -8.31 0.16
N ASP A 2 -18.24 -8.81 -1.08
CA ASP A 2 -16.92 -9.13 -1.62
C ASP A 2 -16.09 -7.87 -1.77
N PHE A 3 -16.75 -6.77 -2.16
CA PHE A 3 -16.06 -5.50 -2.30
C PHE A 3 -15.49 -5.04 -0.95
N GLU A 4 -16.29 -5.12 0.10
CA GLU A 4 -15.86 -4.69 1.41
C GLU A 4 -14.68 -5.52 1.90
N ASN A 5 -14.73 -6.82 1.63
CA ASN A 5 -13.67 -7.73 2.01
C ASN A 5 -12.38 -7.40 1.27
N GLU A 6 -12.48 -7.21 -0.04
CA GLU A 6 -11.30 -6.90 -0.84
C GLU A 6 -10.71 -5.55 -0.45
N LEU A 7 -11.58 -4.58 -0.18
CA LEU A 7 -11.11 -3.27 0.24
C LEU A 7 -10.36 -3.37 1.57
N ARG A 8 -10.88 -4.16 2.50
CA ARG A 8 -10.22 -4.35 3.79
C ARG A 8 -8.85 -5.00 3.61
N LYS A 9 -8.77 -6.01 2.75
CA LYS A 9 -7.49 -6.66 2.49
C LYS A 9 -6.48 -5.69 1.90
N ALA A 10 -6.92 -4.85 0.97
CA ALA A 10 -6.02 -3.88 0.37
C ALA A 10 -5.53 -2.87 1.39
N ASN A 11 -6.42 -2.41 2.26
CA ASN A 11 -6.02 -1.48 3.32
C ASN A 11 -5.08 -2.14 4.32
N ASP A 12 -5.32 -3.41 4.63
CA ASP A 12 -4.44 -4.16 5.53
C ASP A 12 -3.05 -4.29 4.93
N LEU A 13 -2.99 -4.59 3.64
CA LEU A 13 -1.70 -4.71 2.95
C LEU A 13 -0.95 -3.39 3.00
N ASN A 14 -1.65 -2.29 2.76
CA ASN A 14 -1.03 -0.98 2.79
C ASN A 14 -0.50 -0.67 4.19
N GLY A 15 -1.23 -1.10 5.21
CA GLY A 15 -0.78 -0.95 6.59
C GLY A 15 0.48 -1.75 6.88
N GLN A 16 0.57 -2.96 6.34
CA GLN A 16 1.76 -3.77 6.49
C GLN A 16 2.96 -3.13 5.79
N LEU A 17 2.73 -2.56 4.62
CA LEU A 17 3.79 -1.87 3.90
C LEU A 17 4.27 -0.65 4.67
N SER A 18 3.36 0.09 5.30
CA SER A 18 3.73 1.20 6.15
C SER A 18 4.59 0.76 7.32
N HIS A 19 4.27 -0.39 7.89
CA HIS A 19 5.03 -0.94 8.99
C HIS A 19 6.46 -1.29 8.55
N LEU A 20 6.58 -1.93 7.40
CA LEU A 20 7.90 -2.27 6.86
C LEU A 20 8.73 -1.02 6.60
N LYS A 21 8.08 0.02 6.08
CA LYS A 21 8.76 1.28 5.83
C LYS A 21 9.30 1.86 7.13
N ARG A 22 8.49 1.82 8.17
CA ARG A 22 8.88 2.36 9.47
C ARG A 22 10.05 1.60 10.06
N GLU A 23 10.02 0.27 9.93
CA GLU A 23 11.12 -0.55 10.42
C GLU A 23 12.41 -0.24 9.71
N GLU A 24 12.34 -0.04 8.40
CA GLU A 24 13.54 0.25 7.63
C GLU A 24 14.11 1.62 7.99
N LEU A 25 13.24 2.60 8.23
CA LEU A 25 13.70 3.93 8.65
C LEU A 25 14.40 3.85 9.99
N GLN A 26 13.90 3.02 10.91
CA GLN A 26 14.57 2.83 12.19
C GLN A 26 15.93 2.17 12.01
N ARG A 27 16.03 1.24 11.07
CA ARG A 27 17.29 0.58 10.81
C ARG A 27 18.33 1.57 10.29
N ILE A 28 17.92 2.50 9.45
CA ILE A 28 18.80 3.54 8.94
C ILE A 28 19.30 4.40 10.09
N GLN A 29 18.42 4.73 11.03
CA GLN A 29 18.79 5.56 12.17
C GLN A 29 19.82 4.89 13.06
N THR A 30 19.75 3.58 13.16
CA THR A 30 20.74 2.85 13.98
C THR A 30 21.99 2.52 13.17
N GLN A 31 22.02 2.94 11.92
CA GLN A 31 23.16 2.76 11.04
C GLN A 31 23.58 1.32 10.86
N SER A 32 22.58 0.42 10.87
CA SER A 32 22.88 -0.96 10.58
C SER A 32 22.61 -1.22 9.12
N GLY A 33 23.63 -1.67 8.41
CA GLY A 33 23.51 -2.00 7.01
C GLY A 33 23.81 -0.83 6.10
N SER A 34 23.62 -1.06 4.82
CA SER A 34 23.94 -0.09 3.78
C SER A 34 22.78 0.86 3.56
N ILE A 35 23.05 2.16 3.61
CA ILE A 35 22.06 3.18 3.35
C ILE A 35 21.54 3.06 1.91
N LYS A 36 22.45 2.74 0.97
CA LYS A 36 22.04 2.61 -0.42
C LYS A 36 21.03 1.49 -0.59
N VAL A 37 21.27 0.35 0.04
CA VAL A 37 20.34 -0.78 -0.02
C VAL A 37 19.02 -0.41 0.64
N SER A 38 19.09 0.29 1.78
CA SER A 38 17.88 0.72 2.46
C SER A 38 17.05 1.66 1.59
N MET A 39 17.69 2.56 0.87
CA MET A 39 16.97 3.49 0.01
C MET A 39 16.28 2.76 -1.14
N VAL A 40 16.94 1.75 -1.70
CA VAL A 40 16.31 0.94 -2.75
C VAL A 40 15.09 0.21 -2.16
N TYR A 41 15.26 -0.34 -0.97
CA TYR A 41 14.17 -1.06 -0.30
C TYR A 41 12.98 -0.13 -0.04
N LEU A 42 13.25 1.07 0.47
CA LEU A 42 12.19 2.03 0.73
C LEU A 42 11.49 2.45 -0.54
N THR A 43 12.24 2.61 -1.62
CA THR A 43 11.65 2.95 -2.91
C THR A 43 10.70 1.84 -3.38
N MET A 44 11.12 0.59 -3.21
CA MET A 44 10.28 -0.54 -3.59
C MET A 44 9.00 -0.56 -2.77
N ILE A 45 9.10 -0.31 -1.47
CA ILE A 45 7.92 -0.27 -0.62
C ILE A 45 6.99 0.85 -1.06
N GLN A 46 7.56 2.02 -1.36
CA GLN A 46 6.75 3.15 -1.79
C GLN A 46 6.01 2.84 -3.08
N GLU A 47 6.69 2.21 -4.03
CA GLU A 47 6.04 1.84 -5.28
C GLU A 47 4.93 0.82 -5.05
N ALA A 48 5.16 -0.11 -4.15
CA ALA A 48 4.14 -1.09 -3.80
C ALA A 48 2.91 -0.39 -3.20
N GLN A 49 3.15 0.58 -2.32
CA GLN A 49 2.05 1.35 -1.73
C GLN A 49 1.29 2.14 -2.79
N ASN A 50 2.01 2.68 -3.77
CA ASN A 50 1.35 3.40 -4.85
C ASN A 50 0.41 2.50 -5.63
N VAL A 51 0.85 1.27 -5.89
CA VAL A 51 0.02 0.30 -6.60
C VAL A 51 -1.22 -0.04 -5.78
N VAL A 52 -1.05 -0.28 -4.48
CA VAL A 52 -2.17 -0.62 -3.61
C VAL A 52 -3.16 0.54 -3.56
N THR A 53 -2.66 1.77 -3.41
CA THR A 53 -3.51 2.94 -3.36
C THR A 53 -4.29 3.11 -4.65
N TYR A 54 -3.60 2.91 -5.77
CA TYR A 54 -4.25 3.01 -7.08
C TYR A 54 -5.35 1.95 -7.21
N THR A 55 -5.06 0.75 -6.76
CA THR A 55 -6.03 -0.35 -6.79
C THR A 55 -7.25 -0.02 -5.96
N ILE A 56 -7.03 0.53 -4.76
CA ILE A 56 -8.14 0.92 -3.88
C ILE A 56 -9.01 1.96 -4.57
N ASN A 57 -8.39 2.94 -5.20
CA ASN A 57 -9.12 3.99 -5.88
C ASN A 57 -9.91 3.43 -7.06
N LEU A 58 -9.33 2.51 -7.80
CA LEU A 58 -10.03 1.85 -8.90
C LEU A 58 -11.23 1.07 -8.39
N MET A 59 -11.06 0.37 -7.27
CA MET A 59 -12.16 -0.38 -6.69
C MET A 59 -13.31 0.53 -6.32
N LYS A 60 -13.01 1.68 -5.73
CA LYS A 60 -14.04 2.62 -5.31
C LYS A 60 -14.77 3.22 -6.51
N VAL A 61 -14.03 3.56 -7.54
CA VAL A 61 -14.62 4.09 -8.75
C VAL A 61 -15.48 3.04 -9.43
N SER A 62 -14.99 1.83 -9.50
CA SER A 62 -15.71 0.71 -10.09
C SER A 62 -17.03 0.49 -9.37
N ARG A 63 -17.00 0.49 -8.06
CA ARG A 63 -18.21 0.29 -7.28
C ARG A 63 -19.21 1.41 -7.50
N LYS A 64 -18.71 2.63 -7.51
CA LYS A 64 -19.55 3.79 -7.74
C LYS A 64 -20.22 3.72 -9.10
N PHE A 65 -19.46 3.29 -10.10
CA PHE A 65 -19.97 3.16 -11.45
C PHE A 65 -21.05 2.08 -11.51
N GLN A 66 -20.83 0.98 -10.84
CA GLN A 66 -21.82 -0.10 -10.80
C GLN A 66 -23.12 0.34 -10.14
N LEU A 67 -23.00 1.08 -9.05
CA LEU A 67 -24.19 1.57 -8.36
C LEU A 67 -25.00 2.51 -9.24
N THR A 68 -24.32 3.37 -9.98
CA THR A 68 -24.97 4.30 -10.88
C THR A 68 -25.61 3.55 -12.04
N ASP A 69 -24.87 2.60 -12.58
CA ASP A 69 -25.33 1.85 -13.74
C ASP A 69 -26.48 0.91 -13.42
N GLY A 70 -26.53 0.46 -12.17
CA GLY A 70 -27.58 -0.44 -11.73
C GLY A 70 -28.95 0.19 -11.62
N GLU A 71 -29.02 1.46 -11.82
CA GLU A 71 -30.31 2.14 -11.78
C GLU A 71 -30.96 2.12 -13.14
#